data_2e0e1170ccd751f7397cc78d1ee7f51a
#
_entry.id   2e0e1170ccd751f7397cc78d1ee7f51a
#
_cell.length_a   1.000
_cell.length_b   1.000
_cell.length_c   1.000
_cell.angle_alpha   90.00
_cell.angle_beta   90.00
_cell.angle_gamma   90.00
#
_symmetry.space_group_name_H-M   'P 1'
#
loop_
_entity.id
_entity.type
_entity.pdbx_description
1 polymer ?
#
loop_
_entity_poly.entity_id
_entity_poly.type
_entity_poly.pdbx_seq_one_letter_code
_entity_poly.pdbx_strand_id
1 'polypeptide(L)'
;TSMGEYFMSRGRDVLVVYDDLTYHARAYREISLLLRRPPGREAFPGDIFYIHSRLLERSTHLRKEHGGGSLTALPIVETEAQDISAYIPTNLISITDGQIYLSPRLFQKGILPPVDVGKSVSRVGGKAQLPAYRAVAGDLRISYSQFEELETFSRFGTRLDEATRRV
;
A
#
# COMPACT_ATOMS: atom_id res chain seq x y z
N THR A 1 14.72 -6.19 -8.50
CA THR A 1 15.46 -5.72 -7.30
C THR A 1 16.94 -5.55 -7.58
N SER A 2 17.68 -6.60 -8.00
CA SER A 2 19.16 -6.56 -8.16
C SER A 2 19.68 -5.44 -9.07
N MET A 3 18.99 -5.13 -10.16
CA MET A 3 19.33 -3.95 -10.98
C MET A 3 19.16 -2.65 -10.20
N GLY A 4 18.13 -2.54 -9.38
CA GLY A 4 17.93 -1.37 -8.52
C GLY A 4 19.05 -1.23 -7.48
N GLU A 5 19.44 -2.31 -6.82
CA GLU A 5 20.55 -2.31 -5.86
C GLU A 5 21.88 -1.88 -6.48
N TYR A 6 22.14 -2.24 -7.73
CA TYR A 6 23.32 -1.79 -8.44
C TYR A 6 23.41 -0.26 -8.57
N PHE A 7 22.28 0.39 -8.86
CA PHE A 7 22.24 1.85 -8.91
C PHE A 7 22.27 2.49 -7.52
N MET A 8 21.54 1.90 -6.56
CA MET A 8 21.55 2.34 -5.17
C MET A 8 22.97 2.33 -4.56
N SER A 9 23.74 1.27 -4.81
CA SER A 9 25.14 1.17 -4.32
C SER A 9 26.07 2.21 -4.92
N ARG A 10 25.65 2.87 -6.00
CA ARG A 10 26.37 3.98 -6.64
C ARG A 10 25.85 5.35 -6.20
N GLY A 11 25.11 5.42 -5.10
CA GLY A 11 24.60 6.65 -4.53
C GLY A 11 23.39 7.24 -5.27
N ARG A 12 22.68 6.45 -6.08
CA ARG A 12 21.49 6.91 -6.81
C ARG A 12 20.21 6.55 -6.06
N ASP A 13 19.21 7.40 -6.23
CA ASP A 13 17.84 7.11 -5.78
C ASP A 13 17.10 6.33 -6.86
N VAL A 14 16.49 5.22 -6.48
CA VAL A 14 15.88 4.27 -7.41
C VAL A 14 14.45 3.95 -6.95
N LEU A 15 13.51 3.99 -7.88
CA LEU A 15 12.15 3.49 -7.70
C LEU A 15 11.98 2.21 -8.52
N VAL A 16 11.50 1.15 -7.86
CA VAL A 16 11.12 -0.10 -8.51
C VAL A 16 9.63 -0.35 -8.31
N VAL A 17 8.91 -0.48 -9.41
CA VAL A 17 7.50 -0.85 -9.40
C VAL A 17 7.37 -2.33 -9.75
N TYR A 18 6.69 -3.09 -8.90
CA TYR A 18 6.37 -4.51 -9.14
C TYR A 18 4.90 -4.62 -9.56
N ASP A 19 4.67 -4.73 -10.85
CA ASP A 19 3.34 -4.84 -11.46
C ASP A 19 3.16 -6.23 -12.08
N ASP A 20 2.56 -7.21 -11.36
CA ASP A 20 2.18 -7.12 -9.94
C ASP A 20 2.65 -8.37 -9.16
N LEU A 21 2.61 -8.29 -7.83
CA LEU A 21 3.00 -9.41 -6.96
C LEU A 21 1.88 -10.47 -6.81
N THR A 22 0.66 -10.21 -7.24
CA THR A 22 -0.40 -11.22 -7.33
C THR A 22 -0.06 -12.27 -8.39
N TYR A 23 0.34 -11.83 -9.59
CA TYR A 23 0.82 -12.74 -10.64
C TYR A 23 2.05 -13.50 -10.22
N HIS A 24 3.00 -12.85 -9.58
CA HIS A 24 4.17 -13.51 -9.02
C HIS A 24 3.79 -14.62 -8.04
N ALA A 25 2.86 -14.35 -7.12
CA ALA A 25 2.39 -15.34 -6.16
C ALA A 25 1.68 -16.52 -6.84
N ARG A 26 0.82 -16.23 -7.83
CA ARG A 26 0.11 -17.26 -8.62
C ARG A 26 1.09 -18.17 -9.37
N ALA A 27 2.07 -17.59 -10.06
CA ALA A 27 3.09 -18.34 -10.77
C ALA A 27 3.92 -19.22 -9.82
N TYR A 28 4.31 -18.70 -8.67
CA TYR A 28 5.06 -19.46 -7.67
C TYR A 28 4.23 -20.62 -7.08
N ARG A 29 2.91 -20.41 -6.87
CA ARG A 29 1.98 -21.47 -6.48
C ARG A 29 1.91 -22.58 -7.52
N GLU A 30 1.77 -22.24 -8.79
CA GLU A 30 1.73 -23.21 -9.89
C GLU A 30 3.00 -24.05 -9.96
N ILE A 31 4.17 -23.42 -9.93
CA ILE A 31 5.46 -24.13 -9.92
C ILE A 31 5.55 -25.06 -8.69
N SER A 32 5.15 -24.60 -7.52
CA SER A 32 5.20 -25.38 -6.29
C SER A 32 4.28 -26.60 -6.33
N LEU A 33 3.08 -26.46 -6.90
CA LEU A 33 2.14 -27.57 -7.10
C LEU A 33 2.66 -28.59 -8.11
N LEU A 34 3.24 -28.13 -9.22
CA LEU A 34 3.89 -29.00 -10.22
C LEU A 34 5.04 -29.81 -9.61
N LEU A 35 5.79 -29.20 -8.70
CA LEU A 35 6.85 -29.87 -7.94
C LEU A 35 6.30 -30.73 -6.77
N ARG A 36 4.98 -30.89 -6.65
CA ARG A 36 4.30 -31.64 -5.59
C ARG A 36 4.69 -31.20 -4.17
N ARG A 37 5.01 -29.93 -3.98
CA ARG A 37 5.23 -29.35 -2.66
C ARG A 37 3.88 -29.25 -1.91
N PRO A 38 3.83 -29.55 -0.61
CA PRO A 38 2.59 -29.48 0.15
C PRO A 38 2.04 -28.04 0.14
N PRO A 39 0.76 -27.85 -0.21
CA PRO A 39 0.13 -26.54 -0.20
C PRO A 39 -0.19 -26.09 1.23
N GLY A 40 -0.06 -24.79 1.47
CA GLY A 40 -0.51 -24.11 2.68
C GLY A 40 -1.84 -23.38 2.48
N ARG A 41 -2.00 -22.24 3.16
CA ARG A 41 -3.20 -21.39 3.08
C ARG A 41 -3.46 -20.96 1.63
N GLU A 42 -4.71 -21.06 1.17
CA GLU A 42 -5.16 -20.74 -0.19
C GLU A 42 -4.34 -21.44 -1.29
N ALA A 43 -3.85 -22.66 -0.96
CA ALA A 43 -2.97 -23.46 -1.80
C ALA A 43 -1.63 -22.80 -2.17
N PHE A 44 -1.26 -21.70 -1.53
CA PHE A 44 0.07 -21.14 -1.67
C PHE A 44 1.10 -21.97 -0.89
N PRO A 45 2.36 -22.06 -1.38
CA PRO A 45 3.42 -22.72 -0.62
C PRO A 45 3.72 -21.95 0.67
N GLY A 46 4.11 -22.66 1.73
CA GLY A 46 4.32 -22.08 3.06
C GLY A 46 5.41 -21.01 3.14
N ASP A 47 6.30 -20.95 2.14
CA ASP A 47 7.39 -19.99 2.05
C ASP A 47 7.06 -18.74 1.20
N ILE A 48 5.81 -18.55 0.76
CA ILE A 48 5.42 -17.39 -0.08
C ILE A 48 5.69 -16.06 0.63
N PHE A 49 5.45 -15.98 1.94
CA PHE A 49 5.76 -14.80 2.74
C PHE A 49 7.27 -14.49 2.70
N TYR A 50 8.11 -15.51 2.86
CA TYR A 50 9.55 -15.36 2.80
C TYR A 50 10.03 -14.87 1.43
N ILE A 51 9.46 -15.40 0.35
CA ILE A 51 9.81 -14.99 -1.01
C ILE A 51 9.51 -13.49 -1.22
N HIS A 52 8.33 -13.02 -0.80
CA HIS A 52 7.98 -11.61 -0.91
C HIS A 52 8.81 -10.72 0.03
N SER A 53 9.01 -11.12 1.27
CA SER A 53 9.82 -10.33 2.21
C SER A 53 11.26 -10.22 1.74
N ARG A 54 11.88 -11.30 1.28
CA ARG A 54 13.22 -11.28 0.71
C ARG A 54 13.34 -10.36 -0.51
N LEU A 55 12.27 -10.23 -1.31
CA LEU A 55 12.25 -9.34 -2.46
C LEU A 55 12.17 -7.87 -2.03
N LEU A 56 11.30 -7.56 -1.06
CA LEU A 56 10.93 -6.20 -0.68
C LEU A 56 11.86 -5.58 0.38
N GLU A 57 12.34 -6.38 1.34
CA GLU A 57 13.25 -5.93 2.41
C GLU A 57 14.64 -5.49 1.93
N ARG A 58 14.94 -5.74 0.65
CA ARG A 58 16.13 -5.20 -0.03
C ARG A 58 16.00 -3.72 -0.36
N SER A 59 14.78 -3.16 -0.26
CA SER A 59 14.51 -1.75 -0.45
C SER A 59 14.87 -0.99 0.82
N THR A 60 15.81 -0.04 0.69
CA THR A 60 16.36 0.67 1.84
C THR A 60 17.01 1.99 1.42
N HIS A 61 17.36 2.82 2.38
CA HIS A 61 18.20 4.00 2.19
C HIS A 61 19.55 3.73 2.85
N LEU A 62 20.60 3.71 2.05
CA LEU A 62 21.96 3.47 2.51
C LEU A 62 22.47 4.66 3.34
N ARG A 63 23.26 4.37 4.35
CA ARG A 63 24.01 5.40 5.07
C ARG A 63 25.04 6.05 4.13
N LYS A 64 25.41 7.30 4.41
CA LYS A 64 26.41 8.04 3.63
C LYS A 64 27.73 7.29 3.46
N GLU A 65 28.13 6.54 4.49
CA GLU A 65 29.32 5.68 4.49
C GLU A 65 29.26 4.56 3.45
N HIS A 66 28.07 4.17 3.02
CA HIS A 66 27.79 3.12 2.02
C HIS A 66 27.30 3.68 0.69
N GLY A 67 27.52 4.98 0.43
CA GLY A 67 27.16 5.62 -0.81
C GLY A 67 25.91 6.51 -0.77
N GLY A 68 25.05 6.39 0.25
CA GLY A 68 23.89 7.28 0.49
C GLY A 68 22.74 7.14 -0.50
N GLY A 69 22.78 6.15 -1.40
CA GLY A 69 21.68 5.91 -2.35
C GLY A 69 20.46 5.27 -1.70
N SER A 70 19.32 5.30 -2.38
CA SER A 70 18.08 4.70 -1.91
C SER A 70 17.42 3.79 -2.95
N LEU A 71 16.68 2.79 -2.47
CA LEU A 71 15.82 1.93 -3.27
C LEU A 71 14.43 1.92 -2.65
N THR A 72 13.45 2.46 -3.36
CA THR A 72 12.05 2.44 -2.98
C THR A 72 11.32 1.37 -3.79
N ALA A 73 10.62 0.46 -3.12
CA ALA A 73 9.77 -0.53 -3.75
C ALA A 73 8.31 -0.07 -3.70
N LEU A 74 7.64 -0.15 -4.85
CA LEU A 74 6.20 0.05 -4.96
C LEU A 74 5.56 -1.25 -5.50
N PRO A 75 5.23 -2.20 -4.62
CA PRO A 75 4.54 -3.43 -5.02
C PRO A 75 3.07 -3.16 -5.25
N ILE A 76 2.56 -3.62 -6.39
CA ILE A 76 1.14 -3.63 -6.73
C ILE A 76 0.58 -5.01 -6.39
N VAL A 77 -0.61 -5.04 -5.80
CA VAL A 77 -1.35 -6.26 -5.49
C VAL A 77 -2.82 -6.08 -5.81
N GLU A 78 -3.42 -7.07 -6.43
CA GLU A 78 -4.87 -7.10 -6.67
C GLU A 78 -5.62 -7.55 -5.43
N THR A 79 -6.78 -6.94 -5.18
CA THR A 79 -7.73 -7.39 -4.15
C THR A 79 -9.00 -7.91 -4.81
N GLU A 80 -9.36 -9.16 -4.56
CA GLU A 80 -10.63 -9.71 -5.02
C GLU A 80 -11.78 -9.18 -4.16
N ALA A 81 -12.84 -8.70 -4.79
CA ALA A 81 -14.00 -8.11 -4.10
C ALA A 81 -13.63 -7.03 -3.06
N GLN A 82 -12.55 -6.29 -3.25
CA GLN A 82 -12.03 -5.29 -2.33
C GLN A 82 -11.59 -5.84 -0.96
N ASP A 83 -11.36 -7.15 -0.86
CA ASP A 83 -10.92 -7.80 0.38
C ASP A 83 -9.40 -7.63 0.59
N ILE A 84 -9.04 -6.67 1.45
CA ILE A 84 -7.66 -6.45 1.87
C ILE A 84 -7.17 -7.46 2.93
N SER A 85 -8.07 -8.29 3.47
CA SER A 85 -7.76 -9.31 4.47
C SER A 85 -7.38 -10.66 3.86
N ALA A 86 -7.44 -10.78 2.53
CA ALA A 86 -6.96 -11.95 1.81
C ALA A 86 -5.47 -12.22 2.06
N TYR A 87 -5.02 -13.44 1.81
CA TYR A 87 -3.69 -13.90 2.25
C TYR A 87 -2.53 -13.12 1.67
N ILE A 88 -2.48 -12.90 0.36
CA ILE A 88 -1.37 -12.18 -0.28
C ILE A 88 -1.38 -10.69 0.06
N PRO A 89 -2.50 -9.94 -0.03
CA PRO A 89 -2.56 -8.55 0.43
C PRO A 89 -2.11 -8.37 1.88
N THR A 90 -2.58 -9.20 2.80
CA THR A 90 -2.20 -9.14 4.22
C THR A 90 -0.70 -9.33 4.43
N ASN A 91 -0.08 -10.28 3.73
CA ASN A 91 1.35 -10.50 3.79
C ASN A 91 2.12 -9.26 3.31
N LEU A 92 1.73 -8.67 2.19
CA LEU A 92 2.40 -7.50 1.62
C LEU A 92 2.23 -6.25 2.50
N ILE A 93 1.05 -6.04 3.08
CA ILE A 93 0.81 -4.97 4.06
C ILE A 93 1.72 -5.12 5.28
N SER A 94 1.97 -6.36 5.74
CA SER A 94 2.84 -6.60 6.89
C SER A 94 4.32 -6.36 6.60
N ILE A 95 4.77 -6.63 5.37
CA ILE A 95 6.16 -6.45 4.93
C ILE A 95 6.46 -4.97 4.66
N THR A 96 5.55 -4.25 4.00
CA THR A 96 5.76 -2.87 3.56
C THR A 96 5.53 -1.84 4.66
N ASP A 97 6.03 -0.62 4.47
CA ASP A 97 5.87 0.50 5.42
C ASP A 97 4.51 1.22 5.33
N GLY A 98 3.60 0.68 4.59
CA GLY A 98 2.25 1.21 4.43
C GLY A 98 1.59 0.71 3.16
N GLN A 99 0.36 1.15 2.94
CA GLN A 99 -0.42 0.83 1.74
C GLN A 99 -1.18 2.04 1.23
N ILE A 100 -1.32 2.13 -0.07
CA ILE A 100 -2.23 3.05 -0.77
C ILE A 100 -3.38 2.19 -1.29
N TYR A 101 -4.58 2.39 -0.76
CA TYR A 101 -5.77 1.65 -1.16
C TYR A 101 -6.53 2.43 -2.24
N LEU A 102 -6.73 1.80 -3.41
CA LEU A 102 -7.52 2.36 -4.51
C LEU A 102 -8.95 1.82 -4.44
N SER A 103 -9.92 2.72 -4.36
CA SER A 103 -11.32 2.37 -4.22
C SER A 103 -12.07 2.42 -5.56
N PRO A 104 -12.64 1.29 -6.02
CA PRO A 104 -13.51 1.28 -7.21
C PRO A 104 -14.69 2.23 -7.08
N ARG A 105 -15.23 2.41 -5.87
CA ARG A 105 -16.35 3.33 -5.59
C ARG A 105 -15.97 4.78 -5.87
N LEU A 106 -14.77 5.20 -5.46
CA LEU A 106 -14.29 6.57 -5.72
C LEU A 106 -14.02 6.76 -7.21
N PHE A 107 -13.46 5.75 -7.87
CA PHE A 107 -13.25 5.77 -9.31
C PHE A 107 -14.58 5.93 -10.09
N GLN A 108 -15.62 5.18 -9.72
CA GLN A 108 -16.95 5.29 -10.32
C GLN A 108 -17.61 6.66 -10.11
N LYS A 109 -17.28 7.34 -9.00
CA LYS A 109 -17.69 8.72 -8.74
C LYS A 109 -16.89 9.76 -9.53
N GLY A 110 -15.90 9.37 -10.32
CA GLY A 110 -15.01 10.26 -11.06
C GLY A 110 -13.95 10.95 -10.21
N ILE A 111 -13.71 10.51 -8.98
CA ILE A 111 -12.67 11.05 -8.10
C ILE A 111 -11.34 10.43 -8.49
N LEU A 112 -10.39 11.24 -8.95
CA LEU A 112 -9.08 10.81 -9.40
C LEU A 112 -7.96 11.62 -8.69
N PRO A 113 -6.93 10.93 -8.16
CA PRO A 113 -6.79 9.48 -8.02
C PRO A 113 -7.80 8.90 -7.01
N PRO A 114 -8.31 7.67 -7.24
CA PRO A 114 -9.36 7.09 -6.40
C PRO A 114 -8.80 6.49 -5.09
N VAL A 115 -8.01 7.27 -4.38
CA VAL A 115 -7.34 6.87 -3.14
C VAL A 115 -8.29 7.01 -1.96
N ASP A 116 -8.54 5.90 -1.28
CA ASP A 116 -9.28 5.87 -0.02
C ASP A 116 -8.33 6.25 1.12
N VAL A 117 -8.48 7.47 1.63
CA VAL A 117 -7.62 8.05 2.68
C VAL A 117 -7.79 7.30 4.02
N GLY A 118 -8.99 6.79 4.29
CA GLY A 118 -9.29 6.06 5.53
C GLY A 118 -8.58 4.70 5.60
N LYS A 119 -8.52 3.99 4.47
CA LYS A 119 -7.89 2.67 4.36
C LYS A 119 -6.41 2.72 4.02
N SER A 120 -5.91 3.86 3.56
CA SER A 120 -4.50 4.06 3.25
C SER A 120 -3.73 4.43 4.52
N VAL A 121 -2.59 3.76 4.73
CA VAL A 121 -1.79 3.92 5.94
C VAL A 121 -0.32 4.08 5.57
N SER A 122 0.38 4.96 6.29
CA SER A 122 1.84 5.06 6.27
C SER A 122 2.39 4.86 7.68
N ARG A 123 3.27 3.88 7.88
CA ARG A 123 3.95 3.63 9.16
C ARG A 123 5.03 4.67 9.46
N VAL A 124 5.60 5.27 8.42
CA VAL A 124 6.58 6.37 8.54
C VAL A 124 5.87 7.66 8.92
N GLY A 125 4.73 7.93 8.28
CA GLY A 125 3.83 9.05 8.59
C GLY A 125 4.52 10.40 8.57
N GLY A 126 4.21 11.22 9.57
CA GLY A 126 4.70 12.59 9.69
C GLY A 126 6.22 12.76 9.77
N LYS A 127 6.99 11.69 10.01
CA LYS A 127 8.46 11.76 10.07
C LYS A 127 9.08 12.12 8.70
N ALA A 128 8.44 11.71 7.60
CA ALA A 128 8.90 11.99 6.25
C ALA A 128 8.35 13.30 5.68
N GLN A 129 7.38 13.93 6.36
CA GLN A 129 6.72 15.16 5.89
C GLN A 129 7.53 16.40 6.23
N LEU A 130 7.49 17.40 5.33
CA LEU A 130 7.94 18.73 5.64
C LEU A 130 7.08 19.34 6.78
N PRO A 131 7.66 20.24 7.63
CA PRO A 131 6.94 20.80 8.78
C PRO A 131 5.59 21.42 8.44
N ALA A 132 5.47 22.11 7.28
CA ALA A 132 4.22 22.72 6.83
C ALA A 132 3.13 21.68 6.55
N TYR A 133 3.47 20.58 5.86
CA TYR A 133 2.52 19.48 5.63
C TYR A 133 2.08 18.81 6.92
N ARG A 134 3.04 18.60 7.85
CA ARG A 134 2.75 17.97 9.15
C ARG A 134 1.77 18.79 9.98
N ALA A 135 1.87 20.13 9.93
CA ALA A 135 1.00 21.02 10.67
C ALA A 135 -0.47 20.97 10.22
N VAL A 136 -0.71 20.67 8.94
CA VAL A 136 -2.06 20.71 8.34
C VAL A 136 -2.67 19.32 8.15
N ALA A 137 -1.84 18.30 7.91
CA ALA A 137 -2.30 16.97 7.50
C ALA A 137 -3.22 16.29 8.51
N GLY A 138 -3.02 16.53 9.81
CA GLY A 138 -3.83 15.96 10.89
C GLY A 138 -5.28 16.44 10.82
N ASP A 139 -5.46 17.75 10.84
CA ASP A 139 -6.78 18.38 10.82
C ASP A 139 -7.51 18.10 9.51
N LEU A 140 -6.80 18.15 8.39
CA LEU A 140 -7.36 17.82 7.08
C LEU A 140 -7.90 16.39 7.03
N ARG A 141 -7.16 15.43 7.58
CA ARG A 141 -7.60 14.03 7.63
C ARG A 141 -8.84 13.84 8.50
N ILE A 142 -8.92 14.52 9.64
CA ILE A 142 -10.09 14.47 10.52
C ILE A 142 -11.31 15.05 9.80
N SER A 143 -11.17 16.23 9.21
CA SER A 143 -12.25 16.90 8.46
C SER A 143 -12.73 16.05 7.28
N TYR A 144 -11.81 15.41 6.57
CA TYR A 144 -12.15 14.53 5.45
C TYR A 144 -12.94 13.29 5.92
N SER A 145 -12.53 12.67 7.03
CA SER A 145 -13.25 11.52 7.60
C SER A 145 -14.66 11.89 8.05
N GLN A 146 -14.81 13.07 8.69
CA GLN A 146 -16.12 13.60 9.08
C GLN A 146 -17.01 13.87 7.86
N PHE A 147 -16.43 14.43 6.80
CA PHE A 147 -17.15 14.65 5.54
C PHE A 147 -17.67 13.34 4.92
N GLU A 148 -16.84 12.27 4.88
CA GLU A 148 -17.26 10.97 4.35
C GLU A 148 -18.43 10.35 5.17
N GLU A 149 -18.38 10.47 6.50
CA GLU A 149 -19.48 10.03 7.36
C GLU A 149 -20.77 10.82 7.06
N LEU A 150 -20.66 12.13 7.00
CA LEU A 150 -21.80 13.02 6.73
C LEU A 150 -22.38 12.84 5.31
N GLU A 151 -21.54 12.60 4.30
CA GLU A 151 -22.00 12.27 2.94
C GLU A 151 -22.89 11.02 2.96
N THR A 152 -22.52 10.03 3.76
CA THR A 152 -23.28 8.80 3.89
C THR A 152 -24.64 9.06 4.55
N PHE A 153 -24.69 9.82 5.64
CA PHE A 153 -25.93 10.21 6.31
C PHE A 153 -26.84 11.09 5.45
N SER A 154 -26.27 12.04 4.72
CA SER A 154 -27.01 12.97 3.84
C SER A 154 -27.81 12.22 2.77
N ARG A 155 -27.30 11.10 2.27
CA ARG A 155 -28.00 10.25 1.27
C ARG A 155 -29.28 9.58 1.83
N PHE A 156 -29.39 9.40 3.14
CA PHE A 156 -30.58 8.84 3.78
C PHE A 156 -31.65 9.88 4.13
N GLY A 157 -31.51 11.12 3.66
CA GLY A 157 -32.54 12.16 3.80
C GLY A 157 -32.64 12.77 5.18
N THR A 158 -31.67 12.61 6.03
CA THR A 158 -31.64 13.22 7.36
C THR A 158 -31.37 14.74 7.20
N ARG A 159 -32.18 15.59 7.87
CA ARG A 159 -31.92 17.04 7.93
C ARG A 159 -30.59 17.26 8.67
N LEU A 160 -29.60 17.78 7.97
CA LEU A 160 -28.35 18.23 8.55
C LEU A 160 -28.56 19.54 9.32
N ASP A 161 -28.04 19.65 10.53
CA ASP A 161 -28.01 20.90 11.26
C ASP A 161 -26.99 21.90 10.64
N GLU A 162 -27.04 23.17 11.09
CA GLU A 162 -26.18 24.22 10.53
C GLU A 162 -24.67 23.98 10.77
N ALA A 163 -24.31 23.32 11.88
CA ALA A 163 -22.92 23.01 12.21
C ALA A 163 -22.36 21.93 11.26
N THR A 164 -23.19 20.93 10.97
CA THR A 164 -22.87 19.84 10.05
C THR A 164 -22.75 20.27 8.59
N ARG A 165 -23.42 21.39 8.21
CA ARG A 165 -23.32 21.97 6.85
C ARG A 165 -22.01 22.72 6.58
N ARG A 166 -21.23 23.06 7.63
CA ARG A 166 -20.01 23.84 7.52
C ARG A 166 -18.72 22.98 7.47
N VAL A 167 -18.84 21.69 7.64
CA VAL A 167 -17.78 20.68 7.47
C VAL A 167 -17.71 20.26 6.01
#